data_f85c422b78a3ef92e799ee7e7864b616
#
_entry.id   f85c422b78a3ef92e799ee7e7864b616
#
_cell.length_a   1.000
_cell.length_b   1.000
_cell.length_c   1.000
_cell.angle_alpha   90.00
_cell.angle_beta   90.00
_cell.angle_gamma   90.00
#
_symmetry.space_group_name_H-M   'P 1'
#
loop_
_entity.id
_entity.type
_entity.pdbx_description
1 polymer ?
#
loop_
_entity_poly.entity_id
_entity_poly.type
_entity_poly.pdbx_seq_one_letter_code
_entity_poly.pdbx_strand_id
1 'polypeptide(L)'
;KVLAIGIDNEMLAYESRKGLVIADKNGHIRKNIKTEICPCNAVALRDGGYYIVGKENQGDLFTSIWYLSNEYELSRKADGLKSVYSLALSGNNNWLYAFGYDTRRGFSYKVNKEHKDLLYGQEFYYIHVPDQSDGAETTSAICDNFGRTYLATAYGIQICDYNGRSEAILSMPGNVKPVSVAWGGEAMNVLYVLCNNGWIYKRTLNTKGASLEGVMPVIRVGAG
;
A
#
# COMPACT_ATOMS: atom_id res chain seq x y z
N LYS A 1 3.27 16.00 1.19
CA LYS A 1 2.44 14.80 0.89
C LYS A 1 2.43 13.89 2.10
N VAL A 2 1.25 13.54 2.63
CA VAL A 2 1.11 12.46 3.62
C VAL A 2 1.31 11.12 2.89
N LEU A 3 2.11 10.24 3.47
CA LEU A 3 2.44 8.93 2.92
C LEU A 3 1.69 7.81 3.65
N ALA A 4 1.65 7.86 4.99
CA ALA A 4 0.98 6.87 5.81
C ALA A 4 0.53 7.48 7.15
N ILE A 5 -0.42 6.81 7.79
CA ILE A 5 -0.84 7.07 9.17
C ILE A 5 -0.51 5.82 9.98
N GLY A 6 0.30 6.00 11.01
CA GLY A 6 0.76 4.94 11.90
C GLY A 6 -0.07 4.80 13.16
N ILE A 7 0.49 4.16 14.15
CA ILE A 7 -0.08 3.99 15.49
C ILE A 7 -0.30 5.36 16.12
N ASP A 8 -1.32 5.49 16.97
CA ASP A 8 -1.68 6.74 17.67
C ASP A 8 -1.97 7.92 16.74
N ASN A 9 -2.34 7.62 15.48
CA ASN A 9 -2.56 8.62 14.43
C ASN A 9 -1.31 9.48 14.14
N GLU A 10 -0.13 8.95 14.36
CA GLU A 10 1.12 9.57 13.90
C GLU A 10 1.12 9.60 12.37
N MET A 11 1.51 10.72 11.78
CA MET A 11 1.55 10.89 10.33
C MET A 11 2.99 10.86 9.83
N LEU A 12 3.27 9.95 8.89
CA LEU A 12 4.46 10.02 8.06
C LEU A 12 4.15 10.83 6.79
N ALA A 13 4.89 11.90 6.59
CA ALA A 13 4.76 12.76 5.42
C ALA A 13 6.11 12.98 4.72
N TYR A 14 6.07 13.51 3.52
CA TYR A 14 7.25 13.93 2.76
C TYR A 14 7.13 15.38 2.32
N GLU A 15 8.20 16.13 2.53
CA GLU A 15 8.38 17.47 2.03
C GLU A 15 9.74 17.57 1.32
N SER A 16 9.74 18.02 0.06
CA SER A 16 10.93 17.99 -0.81
C SER A 16 12.17 18.73 -0.22
N ARG A 17 11.96 19.72 0.63
CA ARG A 17 13.05 20.47 1.28
C ARG A 17 13.48 19.92 2.63
N LYS A 18 12.64 19.13 3.28
CA LYS A 18 12.86 18.62 4.66
C LYS A 18 13.12 17.11 4.70
N GLY A 19 12.74 16.38 3.65
CA GLY A 19 12.79 14.93 3.63
C GLY A 19 11.52 14.30 4.22
N LEU A 20 11.67 13.23 4.99
CA LEU A 20 10.57 12.61 5.71
C LEU A 20 10.25 13.40 6.98
N VAL A 21 8.98 13.56 7.25
CA VAL A 21 8.46 14.35 8.37
C VAL A 21 7.51 13.47 9.18
N ILE A 22 7.77 13.37 10.47
CA ILE A 22 6.86 12.75 11.43
C ILE A 22 6.08 13.85 12.14
N ALA A 23 4.76 13.75 12.12
CA ALA A 23 3.87 14.69 12.80
C ALA A 23 2.84 13.94 13.66
N ASP A 24 2.35 14.59 14.70
CA ASP A 24 1.27 14.05 15.52
C ASP A 24 -0.11 14.22 14.83
N LYS A 25 -1.17 13.73 15.46
CA LYS A 25 -2.55 13.82 14.98
C LYS A 25 -3.06 15.26 14.77
N ASN A 26 -2.42 16.24 15.37
CA ASN A 26 -2.76 17.66 15.26
C ASN A 26 -1.90 18.36 14.18
N GLY A 27 -0.97 17.64 13.55
CA GLY A 27 -0.08 18.18 12.53
C GLY A 27 1.19 18.83 13.09
N HIS A 28 1.46 18.74 14.39
CA HIS A 28 2.70 19.24 14.96
C HIS A 28 3.86 18.32 14.58
N ILE A 29 4.88 18.90 13.96
CA ILE A 29 6.08 18.18 13.54
C ILE A 29 6.87 17.73 14.77
N ARG A 30 7.05 16.42 14.91
CA ARG A 30 7.87 15.80 15.95
C ARG A 30 9.31 15.56 15.50
N LYS A 31 9.49 15.20 14.22
CA LYS A 31 10.80 14.85 13.66
C LYS A 31 10.90 15.19 12.20
N ASN A 32 12.06 15.67 11.77
CA ASN A 32 12.46 15.75 10.37
C ASN A 32 13.60 14.77 10.15
N ILE A 33 13.51 13.92 9.14
CA ILE A 33 14.49 12.91 8.78
C ILE A 33 15.00 13.27 7.39
N LYS A 34 16.25 13.75 7.34
CA LYS A 34 16.89 14.05 6.05
C LYS A 34 17.07 12.76 5.27
N THR A 35 16.65 12.78 4.02
CA THR A 35 16.80 11.66 3.11
C THR A 35 16.87 12.16 1.68
N GLU A 36 17.58 11.43 0.83
CA GLU A 36 17.66 11.68 -0.61
C GLU A 36 16.61 10.91 -1.41
N ILE A 37 15.91 9.97 -0.75
CA ILE A 37 14.86 9.20 -1.42
C ILE A 37 13.67 10.09 -1.79
N CYS A 38 13.08 9.80 -2.95
CA CYS A 38 11.83 10.37 -3.43
C CYS A 38 10.68 9.38 -3.19
N PRO A 39 9.99 9.43 -2.04
CA PRO A 39 9.01 8.43 -1.68
C PRO A 39 7.73 8.55 -2.51
N CYS A 40 7.24 7.40 -2.96
CA CYS A 40 5.98 7.28 -3.69
C CYS A 40 4.82 6.95 -2.75
N ASN A 41 5.02 5.98 -1.86
CA ASN A 41 4.01 5.47 -0.94
C ASN A 41 4.67 4.92 0.33
N ALA A 42 3.89 4.75 1.40
CA ALA A 42 4.32 4.06 2.60
C ALA A 42 3.15 3.31 3.26
N VAL A 43 3.49 2.31 4.07
CA VAL A 43 2.56 1.58 4.92
C VAL A 43 3.13 1.46 6.33
N ALA A 44 2.27 1.67 7.33
CA ALA A 44 2.63 1.56 8.74
C ALA A 44 2.52 0.11 9.23
N LEU A 45 3.44 -0.31 10.10
CA LEU A 45 3.35 -1.58 10.80
C LEU A 45 2.64 -1.40 12.15
N ARG A 46 2.04 -2.49 12.66
CA ARG A 46 1.34 -2.50 13.95
C ARG A 46 2.22 -2.29 15.15
N ASP A 47 3.45 -2.74 15.08
CA ASP A 47 4.47 -2.62 16.11
C ASP A 47 5.35 -1.37 15.95
N GLY A 48 4.88 -0.47 15.08
CA GLY A 48 5.55 0.79 14.75
C GLY A 48 6.51 0.68 13.58
N GLY A 49 6.97 1.83 13.09
CA GLY A 49 7.77 1.95 11.89
C GLY A 49 6.96 1.85 10.60
N TYR A 50 7.66 2.03 9.48
CA TYR A 50 7.03 2.14 8.16
C TYR A 50 7.85 1.45 7.10
N TYR A 51 7.21 0.71 6.19
CA TYR A 51 7.82 0.45 4.90
C TYR A 51 7.49 1.58 3.94
N ILE A 52 8.50 2.03 3.22
CA ILE A 52 8.43 3.16 2.29
C ILE A 52 8.95 2.68 0.96
N VAL A 53 8.18 2.87 -0.12
CA VAL A 53 8.67 2.67 -1.48
C VAL A 53 8.94 4.01 -2.14
N GLY A 54 10.03 4.10 -2.87
CA GLY A 54 10.40 5.31 -3.59
C GLY A 54 11.60 5.10 -4.51
N LYS A 55 12.03 6.19 -5.11
CA LYS A 55 13.20 6.27 -5.98
C LYS A 55 14.38 6.84 -5.20
N GLU A 56 15.59 6.48 -5.58
CA GLU A 56 16.79 7.14 -5.05
C GLU A 56 16.94 8.54 -5.66
N ASN A 57 16.67 8.67 -6.97
CA ASN A 57 16.60 9.96 -7.65
C ASN A 57 15.28 10.11 -8.39
N GLN A 58 14.83 11.35 -8.61
CA GLN A 58 13.53 11.64 -9.22
C GLN A 58 13.38 11.06 -10.64
N GLY A 59 14.47 10.91 -11.39
CA GLY A 59 14.48 10.36 -12.75
C GLY A 59 14.60 8.84 -12.85
N ASP A 60 14.82 8.12 -11.75
CA ASP A 60 15.07 6.69 -11.77
C ASP A 60 13.83 5.91 -12.25
N LEU A 61 14.07 4.87 -13.07
CA LEU A 61 13.03 3.92 -13.48
C LEU A 61 12.77 2.86 -12.43
N PHE A 62 13.75 2.60 -11.57
CA PHE A 62 13.67 1.62 -10.51
C PHE A 62 13.36 2.27 -9.18
N THR A 63 12.67 1.54 -8.33
CA THR A 63 12.35 1.90 -6.96
C THR A 63 12.96 0.89 -6.01
N SER A 64 13.09 1.29 -4.76
CA SER A 64 13.52 0.45 -3.66
C SER A 64 12.51 0.52 -2.53
N ILE A 65 12.55 -0.44 -1.62
CA ILE A 65 11.75 -0.45 -0.40
C ILE A 65 12.69 -0.25 0.79
N TRP A 66 12.37 0.72 1.61
CA TRP A 66 13.07 1.02 2.87
C TRP A 66 12.18 0.72 4.05
N TYR A 67 12.79 0.44 5.17
CA TYR A 67 12.16 0.40 6.47
C TYR A 67 12.64 1.59 7.30
N LEU A 68 11.70 2.36 7.83
CA LEU A 68 11.93 3.41 8.81
C LEU A 68 11.54 2.86 10.19
N SER A 69 12.50 2.77 11.10
CA SER A 69 12.29 2.24 12.44
C SER A 69 11.61 3.25 13.38
N ASN A 70 11.24 2.80 14.58
CA ASN A 70 10.71 3.66 15.64
C ASN A 70 11.76 4.66 16.18
N GLU A 71 13.03 4.36 15.99
CA GLU A 71 14.16 5.24 16.31
C GLU A 71 14.48 6.20 15.18
N TYR A 72 13.66 6.14 14.10
CA TYR A 72 13.80 6.96 12.89
C TYR A 72 15.05 6.63 12.06
N GLU A 73 15.53 5.41 12.14
CA GLU A 73 16.59 4.90 11.28
C GLU A 73 16.03 4.31 9.98
N LEU A 74 16.62 4.71 8.86
CA LEU A 74 16.19 4.29 7.52
C LEU A 74 17.14 3.21 7.00
N SER A 75 16.60 2.04 6.66
CA SER A 75 17.36 0.92 6.09
C SER A 75 16.70 0.39 4.82
N ARG A 76 17.50 0.09 3.79
CA ARG A 76 17.00 -0.50 2.54
C ARG A 76 16.71 -1.98 2.76
N LYS A 77 15.55 -2.44 2.29
CA LYS A 77 15.08 -3.82 2.44
C LYS A 77 14.89 -4.57 1.11
N ALA A 78 14.61 -3.86 0.03
CA ALA A 78 14.59 -4.40 -1.33
C ALA A 78 14.93 -3.32 -2.34
N ASP A 79 15.47 -3.71 -3.49
CA ASP A 79 15.85 -2.81 -4.58
C ASP A 79 15.56 -3.40 -5.96
N GLY A 80 15.89 -2.66 -7.01
CA GLY A 80 15.75 -3.10 -8.39
C GLY A 80 14.31 -3.32 -8.85
N LEU A 81 13.33 -2.74 -8.18
CA LEU A 81 11.91 -2.92 -8.48
C LEU A 81 11.47 -1.95 -9.58
N LYS A 82 11.06 -2.48 -10.74
CA LYS A 82 10.63 -1.64 -11.85
C LYS A 82 9.31 -0.96 -11.53
N SER A 83 9.31 0.37 -11.45
CA SER A 83 8.12 1.22 -11.31
C SER A 83 7.15 0.81 -10.19
N VAL A 84 7.65 0.31 -9.06
CA VAL A 84 6.77 0.04 -7.91
C VAL A 84 6.39 1.36 -7.22
N TYR A 85 5.09 1.60 -7.11
CA TYR A 85 4.54 2.86 -6.58
C TYR A 85 3.60 2.68 -5.40
N SER A 86 3.16 1.47 -5.13
CA SER A 86 2.18 1.21 -4.07
C SER A 86 2.56 0.01 -3.23
N LEU A 87 2.32 0.11 -1.93
CA LEU A 87 2.52 -0.94 -0.95
C LEU A 87 1.21 -1.27 -0.25
N ALA A 88 1.05 -2.52 0.16
CA ALA A 88 0.02 -2.95 1.08
C ALA A 88 0.58 -3.99 2.05
N LEU A 89 0.13 -3.97 3.31
CA LEU A 89 0.44 -4.99 4.30
C LEU A 89 -0.75 -5.92 4.50
N SER A 90 -0.49 -7.22 4.60
CA SER A 90 -1.50 -8.17 5.06
C SER A 90 -1.97 -7.81 6.46
N GLY A 91 -3.21 -8.18 6.80
CA GLY A 91 -3.83 -7.83 8.07
C GLY A 91 -3.04 -8.24 9.32
N ASN A 92 -2.16 -9.22 9.24
CA ASN A 92 -1.30 -9.69 10.34
C ASN A 92 0.17 -9.20 10.22
N ASN A 93 0.45 -8.31 9.27
CA ASN A 93 1.79 -7.80 8.95
C ASN A 93 2.84 -8.90 8.62
N ASN A 94 2.39 -10.08 8.21
CA ASN A 94 3.31 -11.16 7.84
C ASN A 94 3.80 -11.05 6.38
N TRP A 95 3.06 -10.29 5.56
CA TRP A 95 3.34 -10.12 4.15
C TRP A 95 3.27 -8.65 3.75
N LEU A 96 4.26 -8.22 2.98
CA LEU A 96 4.26 -6.95 2.27
C LEU A 96 4.03 -7.24 0.79
N TYR A 97 3.09 -6.51 0.22
CA TYR A 97 2.80 -6.54 -1.22
C TYR A 97 3.22 -5.22 -1.85
N ALA A 98 3.80 -5.30 -3.05
CA ALA A 98 4.32 -4.15 -3.76
C ALA A 98 3.84 -4.18 -5.21
N PHE A 99 3.24 -3.08 -5.70
CA PHE A 99 2.58 -3.03 -6.99
C PHE A 99 3.18 -1.96 -7.89
N GLY A 100 3.40 -2.33 -9.14
CA GLY A 100 3.96 -1.45 -10.14
C GLY A 100 2.91 -0.53 -10.79
N TYR A 101 3.37 0.63 -11.25
CA TYR A 101 2.58 1.58 -12.03
C TYR A 101 2.64 1.24 -13.53
N ASP A 102 3.84 1.18 -14.10
CA ASP A 102 4.10 0.91 -15.53
C ASP A 102 4.22 -0.60 -15.84
N THR A 103 3.69 -1.46 -15.00
CA THR A 103 3.76 -2.91 -15.15
C THR A 103 2.46 -3.57 -14.66
N ARG A 104 2.24 -4.79 -15.11
CA ARG A 104 1.12 -5.65 -14.66
C ARG A 104 1.49 -6.48 -13.43
N ARG A 105 2.70 -6.29 -12.90
CA ARG A 105 3.25 -7.16 -11.85
C ARG A 105 3.07 -6.58 -10.48
N GLY A 106 2.76 -7.47 -9.55
CA GLY A 106 2.86 -7.21 -8.12
C GLY A 106 3.71 -8.28 -7.46
N PHE A 107 4.43 -7.87 -6.44
CA PHE A 107 5.37 -8.69 -5.69
C PHE A 107 4.83 -8.99 -4.31
N SER A 108 5.20 -10.14 -3.76
CA SER A 108 4.97 -10.48 -2.36
C SER A 108 6.30 -10.75 -1.66
N TYR A 109 6.40 -10.30 -0.41
CA TYR A 109 7.52 -10.52 0.48
C TYR A 109 7.01 -11.00 1.83
N LYS A 110 7.64 -12.03 2.38
CA LYS A 110 7.42 -12.40 3.78
C LYS A 110 8.19 -11.43 4.67
N VAL A 111 7.50 -10.84 5.64
CA VAL A 111 8.13 -9.93 6.61
C VAL A 111 8.76 -10.74 7.74
N ASN A 112 10.05 -10.57 7.94
CA ASN A 112 10.71 -11.00 9.17
C ASN A 112 10.34 -10.02 10.30
N LYS A 113 9.64 -10.49 11.33
CA LYS A 113 9.12 -9.61 12.39
C LYS A 113 10.20 -9.01 13.26
N GLU A 114 11.32 -9.69 13.45
CA GLU A 114 12.40 -9.26 14.31
C GLU A 114 13.25 -8.15 13.65
N HIS A 115 13.73 -8.42 12.43
CA HIS A 115 14.65 -7.51 11.72
C HIS A 115 13.97 -6.67 10.65
N LYS A 116 12.66 -6.85 10.44
CA LYS A 116 11.90 -6.17 9.38
C LYS A 116 12.47 -6.39 7.97
N ASP A 117 13.19 -7.49 7.77
CA ASP A 117 13.71 -7.87 6.44
C ASP A 117 12.59 -8.42 5.57
N LEU A 118 12.72 -8.19 4.27
CA LEU A 118 11.81 -8.70 3.26
C LEU A 118 12.39 -9.98 2.65
N LEU A 119 11.77 -11.11 2.97
CA LEU A 119 12.22 -12.44 2.57
C LEU A 119 11.38 -13.00 1.42
N TYR A 120 11.97 -13.90 0.63
CA TYR A 120 11.28 -14.65 -0.40
C TYR A 120 10.51 -13.79 -1.40
N GLY A 121 11.12 -12.64 -1.81
CA GLY A 121 10.54 -11.75 -2.81
C GLY A 121 10.27 -12.49 -4.11
N GLN A 122 9.03 -12.42 -4.59
CA GLN A 122 8.61 -13.06 -5.83
C GLN A 122 7.52 -12.28 -6.54
N GLU A 123 7.45 -12.39 -7.86
CA GLU A 123 6.26 -11.99 -8.61
C GLU A 123 5.10 -12.88 -8.20
N PHE A 124 4.01 -12.25 -7.77
CA PHE A 124 2.86 -12.96 -7.19
C PHE A 124 1.53 -12.55 -7.80
N TYR A 125 1.38 -11.27 -8.14
CA TYR A 125 0.17 -10.74 -8.73
C TYR A 125 0.34 -10.48 -10.22
N TYR A 126 -0.71 -10.77 -10.99
CA TYR A 126 -0.84 -10.35 -12.37
C TYR A 126 -2.11 -9.49 -12.50
N ILE A 127 -1.91 -8.19 -12.72
CA ILE A 127 -2.98 -7.20 -12.71
C ILE A 127 -3.55 -7.03 -14.11
N HIS A 128 -4.86 -7.02 -14.24
CA HIS A 128 -5.53 -6.76 -15.51
C HIS A 128 -5.33 -5.30 -15.95
N VAL A 129 -5.13 -5.11 -17.25
CA VAL A 129 -4.96 -3.80 -17.86
C VAL A 129 -5.83 -3.69 -19.12
N PRO A 130 -6.20 -2.48 -19.54
CA PRO A 130 -6.82 -2.27 -20.85
C PRO A 130 -5.94 -2.82 -21.97
N ASP A 131 -6.57 -3.33 -23.05
CA ASP A 131 -5.87 -3.98 -24.17
C ASP A 131 -4.77 -3.13 -24.80
N GLN A 132 -4.88 -1.82 -24.69
CA GLN A 132 -3.92 -0.85 -25.23
C GLN A 132 -2.94 -0.30 -24.19
N SER A 133 -2.86 -0.91 -23.00
CA SER A 133 -1.98 -0.47 -21.92
C SER A 133 -1.00 -1.55 -21.52
N ASP A 134 0.25 -1.18 -21.27
CA ASP A 134 1.30 -2.06 -20.74
C ASP A 134 1.33 -2.07 -19.20
N GLY A 135 0.85 -1.00 -18.56
CA GLY A 135 0.86 -0.80 -17.12
C GLY A 135 -0.53 -0.80 -16.49
N ALA A 136 -0.63 -1.31 -15.27
CA ALA A 136 -1.87 -1.32 -14.49
C ALA A 136 -2.21 0.05 -13.90
N GLU A 137 -1.28 0.99 -13.93
CA GLU A 137 -1.37 2.31 -13.27
C GLU A 137 -1.78 2.18 -11.79
N THR A 138 -1.19 1.19 -11.08
CA THR A 138 -1.56 0.96 -9.68
C THR A 138 -1.02 2.09 -8.80
N THR A 139 -1.90 2.91 -8.28
CA THR A 139 -1.58 4.12 -7.50
C THR A 139 -1.73 3.92 -6.00
N SER A 140 -2.56 2.98 -5.58
CA SER A 140 -2.83 2.70 -4.16
C SER A 140 -3.27 1.25 -3.99
N ALA A 141 -2.91 0.64 -2.87
CA ALA A 141 -3.26 -0.72 -2.51
C ALA A 141 -3.58 -0.83 -1.02
N ILE A 142 -4.59 -1.61 -0.67
CA ILE A 142 -4.96 -1.95 0.71
C ILE A 142 -5.38 -3.41 0.79
N CYS A 143 -5.35 -3.99 1.99
CA CYS A 143 -5.84 -5.34 2.24
C CYS A 143 -7.14 -5.35 3.05
N ASP A 144 -7.95 -6.38 2.87
CA ASP A 144 -9.03 -6.70 3.79
C ASP A 144 -8.62 -7.74 4.84
N ASN A 145 -9.52 -8.04 5.75
CA ASN A 145 -9.30 -8.99 6.83
C ASN A 145 -9.25 -10.46 6.36
N PHE A 146 -9.60 -10.74 5.11
CA PHE A 146 -9.48 -12.07 4.49
C PHE A 146 -8.19 -12.22 3.66
N GLY A 147 -7.33 -11.19 3.61
CA GLY A 147 -6.09 -11.20 2.86
C GLY A 147 -6.24 -10.87 1.38
N ARG A 148 -7.41 -10.40 0.94
CA ARG A 148 -7.58 -9.89 -0.42
C ARG A 148 -6.97 -8.49 -0.51
N THR A 149 -6.41 -8.18 -1.68
CA THR A 149 -5.90 -6.84 -1.99
C THR A 149 -6.88 -6.07 -2.86
N TYR A 150 -7.03 -4.79 -2.57
CA TYR A 150 -7.85 -3.83 -3.31
C TYR A 150 -6.92 -2.80 -3.93
N LEU A 151 -6.86 -2.76 -5.24
CA LEU A 151 -5.90 -1.99 -6.01
C LEU A 151 -6.60 -0.90 -6.81
N ALA A 152 -6.21 0.35 -6.62
CA ALA A 152 -6.62 1.45 -7.50
C ALA A 152 -5.82 1.38 -8.80
N THR A 153 -6.48 1.05 -9.90
CA THR A 153 -5.84 0.81 -11.20
C THR A 153 -6.55 1.57 -12.32
N ALA A 154 -5.97 1.54 -13.53
CA ALA A 154 -6.61 2.13 -14.72
C ALA A 154 -8.01 1.56 -15.03
N TYR A 155 -8.29 0.32 -14.62
CA TYR A 155 -9.59 -0.34 -14.79
C TYR A 155 -10.63 -0.05 -13.70
N GLY A 156 -10.25 0.66 -12.64
CA GLY A 156 -11.06 0.80 -11.44
C GLY A 156 -10.42 0.12 -10.25
N ILE A 157 -11.21 -0.39 -9.32
CA ILE A 157 -10.67 -1.11 -8.16
C ILE A 157 -10.62 -2.60 -8.47
N GLN A 158 -9.43 -3.13 -8.65
CA GLN A 158 -9.22 -4.57 -8.81
C GLN A 158 -9.08 -5.23 -7.45
N ILE A 159 -9.82 -6.31 -7.26
CA ILE A 159 -9.80 -7.11 -6.03
C ILE A 159 -9.11 -8.42 -6.37
N CYS A 160 -7.99 -8.70 -5.73
CA CYS A 160 -7.27 -9.95 -5.88
C CYS A 160 -7.41 -10.80 -4.62
N ASP A 161 -7.55 -12.11 -4.80
CA ASP A 161 -7.57 -13.08 -3.71
C ASP A 161 -6.19 -13.22 -3.03
N TYR A 162 -6.14 -14.01 -1.97
CA TYR A 162 -4.91 -14.29 -1.24
C TYR A 162 -3.88 -15.13 -2.04
N ASN A 163 -4.26 -15.66 -3.21
CA ASN A 163 -3.35 -16.33 -4.17
C ASN A 163 -2.88 -15.39 -5.28
N GLY A 164 -3.22 -14.10 -5.22
CA GLY A 164 -2.83 -13.10 -6.21
C GLY A 164 -3.66 -13.08 -7.49
N ARG A 165 -4.82 -13.77 -7.51
CA ARG A 165 -5.72 -13.82 -8.67
C ARG A 165 -6.76 -12.73 -8.59
N SER A 166 -7.05 -12.08 -9.71
CA SER A 166 -8.14 -11.10 -9.79
C SER A 166 -9.49 -11.81 -9.68
N GLU A 167 -10.26 -11.50 -8.64
CA GLU A 167 -11.62 -12.01 -8.39
C GLU A 167 -12.70 -11.09 -8.95
N ALA A 168 -12.47 -9.77 -8.85
CA ALA A 168 -13.46 -8.79 -9.28
C ALA A 168 -12.80 -7.46 -9.63
N ILE A 169 -13.51 -6.70 -10.47
CA ILE A 169 -13.16 -5.32 -10.79
C ILE A 169 -14.39 -4.44 -10.50
N LEU A 170 -14.26 -3.50 -9.59
CA LEU A 170 -15.28 -2.50 -9.33
C LEU A 170 -15.03 -1.31 -10.26
N SER A 171 -15.86 -1.19 -11.27
CA SER A 171 -15.79 -0.07 -12.21
C SER A 171 -16.11 1.25 -11.50
N MET A 172 -15.44 2.31 -11.92
CA MET A 172 -15.72 3.66 -11.45
C MET A 172 -16.83 4.30 -12.28
N PRO A 173 -17.64 5.21 -11.71
CA PRO A 173 -18.64 5.95 -12.46
C PRO A 173 -18.00 6.80 -13.57
N GLY A 174 -18.54 6.74 -14.79
CA GLY A 174 -18.01 7.50 -15.93
C GLY A 174 -16.56 7.10 -16.27
N ASN A 175 -15.76 8.07 -16.69
CA ASN A 175 -14.36 7.87 -17.09
C ASN A 175 -13.36 8.33 -16.00
N VAL A 176 -13.76 8.33 -14.72
CA VAL A 176 -12.85 8.73 -13.65
C VAL A 176 -11.93 7.59 -13.26
N LYS A 177 -10.66 7.92 -12.95
CA LYS A 177 -9.67 6.95 -12.48
C LYS A 177 -9.53 7.03 -10.96
N PRO A 178 -9.53 5.89 -10.25
CA PRO A 178 -9.19 5.87 -8.83
C PRO A 178 -7.72 6.23 -8.63
N VAL A 179 -7.43 7.00 -7.59
CA VAL A 179 -6.08 7.44 -7.23
C VAL A 179 -5.65 6.89 -5.88
N SER A 180 -6.60 6.78 -4.95
CA SER A 180 -6.31 6.25 -3.62
C SER A 180 -7.52 5.49 -3.08
N VAL A 181 -7.24 4.47 -2.28
CA VAL A 181 -8.24 3.64 -1.60
C VAL A 181 -7.96 3.59 -0.11
N ALA A 182 -9.02 3.59 0.69
CA ALA A 182 -8.92 3.46 2.13
C ALA A 182 -10.15 2.75 2.71
N TRP A 183 -9.93 2.00 3.78
CA TRP A 183 -11.01 1.48 4.60
C TRP A 183 -11.45 2.52 5.64
N GLY A 184 -12.73 2.52 5.96
CA GLY A 184 -13.28 3.39 7.00
C GLY A 184 -14.70 2.98 7.39
N GLY A 185 -15.41 3.92 8.05
CA GLY A 185 -16.67 3.64 8.72
C GLY A 185 -16.44 2.98 10.08
N GLU A 186 -17.44 3.04 10.94
CA GLU A 186 -17.37 2.52 12.33
C GLU A 186 -17.02 1.03 12.37
N ALA A 187 -17.56 0.24 11.43
CA ALA A 187 -17.29 -1.19 11.31
C ALA A 187 -16.09 -1.52 10.37
N MET A 188 -15.34 -0.51 9.87
CA MET A 188 -14.26 -0.66 8.90
C MET A 188 -14.66 -1.42 7.62
N ASN A 189 -15.92 -1.33 7.22
CA ASN A 189 -16.48 -2.03 6.07
C ASN A 189 -16.87 -1.09 4.91
N VAL A 190 -16.51 0.16 4.98
CA VAL A 190 -16.73 1.14 3.92
C VAL A 190 -15.42 1.35 3.16
N LEU A 191 -15.43 1.02 1.89
CA LEU A 191 -14.35 1.34 0.97
C LEU A 191 -14.53 2.78 0.47
N TYR A 192 -13.56 3.63 0.73
CA TYR A 192 -13.46 4.99 0.19
C TYR A 192 -12.48 5.01 -0.96
N VAL A 193 -12.84 5.67 -2.05
CA VAL A 193 -12.04 5.78 -3.26
C VAL A 193 -11.93 7.24 -3.66
N LEU A 194 -10.74 7.82 -3.55
CA LEU A 194 -10.43 9.14 -4.12
C LEU A 194 -10.12 8.96 -5.61
N CYS A 195 -10.70 9.81 -6.44
CA CYS A 195 -10.51 9.78 -7.88
C CYS A 195 -9.76 11.01 -8.40
N ASN A 196 -9.26 10.91 -9.64
CA ASN A 196 -8.47 11.94 -10.31
C ASN A 196 -9.21 13.28 -10.53
N ASN A 197 -10.54 13.28 -10.47
CA ASN A 197 -11.38 14.47 -10.52
C ASN A 197 -11.59 15.15 -9.15
N GLY A 198 -10.95 14.65 -8.09
CA GLY A 198 -11.06 15.15 -6.72
C GLY A 198 -12.27 14.64 -5.94
N TRP A 199 -13.13 13.82 -6.52
CA TRP A 199 -14.29 13.26 -5.84
C TRP A 199 -13.90 12.03 -5.03
N ILE A 200 -14.59 11.84 -3.89
CA ILE A 200 -14.49 10.65 -3.07
C ILE A 200 -15.77 9.86 -3.21
N TYR A 201 -15.64 8.65 -3.75
CA TYR A 201 -16.71 7.66 -3.79
C TYR A 201 -16.60 6.75 -2.58
N LYS A 202 -17.74 6.22 -2.13
CA LYS A 202 -17.77 5.23 -1.04
C LYS A 202 -18.71 4.09 -1.36
N ARG A 203 -18.37 2.90 -0.88
CA ARG A 203 -19.20 1.71 -0.99
C ARG A 203 -19.09 0.87 0.27
N THR A 204 -20.23 0.50 0.85
CA THR A 204 -20.25 -0.49 1.93
C THR A 204 -20.09 -1.89 1.34
N LEU A 205 -19.21 -2.68 1.92
CA LEU A 205 -18.91 -4.05 1.50
C LEU A 205 -19.23 -5.04 2.62
N ASN A 206 -19.41 -6.32 2.26
CA ASN A 206 -19.61 -7.43 3.22
C ASN A 206 -18.29 -7.95 3.80
N THR A 207 -17.23 -7.16 3.72
CA THR A 207 -15.92 -7.44 4.29
C THR A 207 -15.43 -6.23 5.07
N LYS A 208 -14.40 -6.41 5.87
CA LYS A 208 -13.77 -5.35 6.66
C LYS A 208 -12.34 -5.14 6.21
N GLY A 209 -11.87 -3.94 6.28
CA GLY A 209 -10.45 -3.63 6.11
C GLY A 209 -9.59 -4.36 7.13
N ALA A 210 -8.37 -4.68 6.74
CA ALA A 210 -7.37 -5.17 7.67
C ALA A 210 -7.09 -4.05 8.68
N SER A 211 -7.61 -4.19 9.89
CA SER A 211 -7.37 -3.20 10.93
C SER A 211 -5.98 -3.38 11.52
N LEU A 212 -5.39 -2.31 12.03
CA LEU A 212 -4.14 -2.39 12.78
C LEU A 212 -4.29 -3.26 14.06
N GLU A 213 -5.50 -3.49 14.52
CA GLU A 213 -5.82 -4.30 15.71
C GLU A 213 -6.27 -5.74 15.38
N GLY A 214 -6.45 -6.09 14.11
CA GLY A 214 -7.20 -7.26 13.68
C GLY A 214 -6.53 -8.62 13.87
N VAL A 215 -7.29 -9.54 14.39
CA VAL A 215 -7.06 -10.98 14.31
C VAL A 215 -7.46 -11.44 12.90
N MET A 216 -6.58 -12.15 12.20
CA MET A 216 -6.96 -12.82 10.95
C MET A 216 -8.07 -13.82 11.24
N PRO A 217 -9.18 -13.81 10.50
CA PRO A 217 -10.12 -14.92 10.58
C PRO A 217 -9.39 -16.20 10.17
N VAL A 218 -9.60 -17.26 10.92
CA VAL A 218 -9.12 -18.58 10.56
C VAL A 218 -9.81 -18.96 9.25
N ILE A 219 -9.05 -19.06 8.17
CA ILE A 219 -9.56 -19.61 6.92
C ILE A 219 -9.86 -21.07 7.20
N ARG A 220 -11.12 -21.41 7.39
CA ARG A 220 -11.55 -22.81 7.37
C ARG A 220 -11.52 -23.22 5.90
N VAL A 221 -10.45 -23.89 5.50
CA VAL A 221 -10.46 -24.68 4.27
C VAL A 221 -11.57 -25.71 4.46
N GLY A 222 -12.69 -25.53 3.77
CA GLY A 222 -13.74 -26.51 3.76
C GLY A 222 -13.14 -27.82 3.27
N ALA A 223 -13.20 -28.86 4.09
CA ALA A 223 -13.00 -30.22 3.60
C ALA A 223 -14.10 -30.46 2.56
N GLY A 224 -13.74 -30.53 1.28
CA GLY A 224 -14.59 -31.01 0.20
C GLY A 224 -14.82 -32.50 0.32
#